data_6ea0021db05c5a5ffb2997c35dcb1b67
#
_entry.id   6ea0021db05c5a5ffb2997c35dcb1b67
#
_cell.length_a   1.000
_cell.length_b   1.000
_cell.length_c   1.000
_cell.angle_alpha   90.00
_cell.angle_beta   90.00
_cell.angle_gamma   90.00
#
_symmetry.space_group_name_H-M   'P 1'
#
loop_
_entity.id
_entity.type
_entity.pdbx_description
1 polymer ?
#
loop_
_entity_poly.entity_id
_entity_poly.type
_entity_poly.pdbx_seq_one_letter_code
_entity_poly.pdbx_strand_id
1 'polypeptide(L)'
;MRPRTLDDYIGQRHLVGEGAVLRKMIDAGRISSFILWGPPGVGKTTLAQIIAHRLETPFYTLSAVTSGVKDVRDVIEKAQKGRFFNAASPILFIDEIHRFSKSQQDSLLGAVEKGIVTLIGATTENPSFEVIRPLLSRCQLYVLKSLEKDDLLQLLHRAITTDVLLKERKIELQQTGALLRFSGGDARKLLNILELVVEAESGDVVITDEMVVSRLQQNPLAYDKDGEMHYDIISAFIKSIRGSDPDAALYWLARMIEGGEDPQFIARRLVISASEDIGLANPNALLLANAAFDAVMKIGWPEGRIPLAEATVYLATSPKSNSAYLGVDAALSLVRQTGNQPVPLPIRNAPTKLMKDLGYHDGYKYPHDFPGNFTQQQYLPDSLVGQRLWHAQHSPAEQKLYERMLSYWGDRYKD
;
A
#
# COMPACT_ATOMS: atom_id res chain seq x y z
N MET A 1 4.47 -0.81 29.00
CA MET A 1 5.04 -1.93 28.21
C MET A 1 5.98 -1.56 27.04
N ARG A 2 6.08 -0.31 26.60
CA ARG A 2 6.97 0.04 25.48
C ARG A 2 8.44 -0.27 25.82
N PRO A 3 9.19 -1.00 24.97
CA PRO A 3 10.60 -1.29 25.18
C PRO A 3 11.44 0.01 25.19
N ARG A 4 12.50 0.03 25.97
CA ARG A 4 13.39 1.19 26.11
C ARG A 4 14.73 0.99 25.45
N THR A 5 15.12 -0.25 25.22
CA THR A 5 16.40 -0.64 24.61
C THR A 5 16.18 -1.50 23.37
N LEU A 6 17.20 -1.63 22.51
CA LEU A 6 17.14 -2.52 21.36
C LEU A 6 17.05 -3.99 21.76
N ASP A 7 17.59 -4.35 22.92
CA ASP A 7 17.57 -5.72 23.43
C ASP A 7 16.18 -6.10 23.97
N ASP A 8 15.40 -5.09 24.38
CA ASP A 8 14.00 -5.24 24.74
C ASP A 8 13.06 -5.26 23.53
N TYR A 9 13.55 -4.89 22.35
CA TYR A 9 12.73 -4.75 21.15
C TYR A 9 12.50 -6.12 20.51
N ILE A 10 11.27 -6.62 20.58
CA ILE A 10 10.90 -7.95 20.08
C ILE A 10 10.68 -7.88 18.56
N GLY A 11 11.19 -8.89 17.85
CA GLY A 11 11.07 -9.02 16.39
C GLY A 11 12.13 -8.22 15.62
N GLN A 12 11.98 -8.16 14.30
CA GLN A 12 12.82 -7.40 13.36
C GLN A 12 14.34 -7.73 13.47
N ARG A 13 14.70 -8.96 13.80
CA ARG A 13 16.10 -9.37 14.02
C ARG A 13 17.00 -9.09 12.82
N HIS A 14 16.47 -9.11 11.60
CA HIS A 14 17.20 -8.77 10.38
C HIS A 14 17.66 -7.31 10.32
N LEU A 15 17.01 -6.41 11.06
CA LEU A 15 17.35 -4.97 11.13
C LEU A 15 18.14 -4.60 12.38
N VAL A 16 17.70 -5.12 13.54
CA VAL A 16 18.21 -4.69 14.86
C VAL A 16 18.81 -5.83 15.69
N GLY A 17 18.86 -7.05 15.17
CA GLY A 17 19.57 -8.16 15.79
C GLY A 17 21.08 -7.94 15.82
N GLU A 18 21.80 -8.81 16.54
CA GLU A 18 23.26 -8.73 16.65
C GLU A 18 23.90 -8.79 15.24
N GLY A 19 24.78 -7.83 14.95
CA GLY A 19 25.46 -7.73 13.67
C GLY A 19 24.63 -7.13 12.51
N ALA A 20 23.34 -6.83 12.71
CA ALA A 20 22.49 -6.24 11.70
C ALA A 20 22.90 -4.80 11.36
N VAL A 21 22.59 -4.38 10.12
CA VAL A 21 23.06 -3.10 9.58
C VAL A 21 22.60 -1.90 10.41
N LEU A 22 21.32 -1.83 10.73
CA LEU A 22 20.77 -0.71 11.50
C LEU A 22 21.31 -0.71 12.95
N ARG A 23 21.46 -1.91 13.54
CA ARG A 23 22.09 -2.07 14.87
C ARG A 23 23.50 -1.50 14.91
N LYS A 24 24.34 -1.85 13.93
CA LYS A 24 25.72 -1.33 13.83
C LYS A 24 25.77 0.18 13.72
N MET A 25 24.87 0.78 12.95
CA MET A 25 24.79 2.25 12.79
C MET A 25 24.41 2.93 14.11
N ILE A 26 23.44 2.37 14.82
CA ILE A 26 23.00 2.88 16.12
C ILE A 26 24.12 2.77 17.16
N ASP A 27 24.77 1.63 17.25
CA ASP A 27 25.87 1.37 18.19
C ASP A 27 27.11 2.24 17.88
N ALA A 28 27.32 2.60 16.61
CA ALA A 28 28.36 3.56 16.18
C ALA A 28 27.97 5.02 16.45
N GLY A 29 26.77 5.30 16.97
CA GLY A 29 26.29 6.66 17.23
C GLY A 29 26.00 7.49 15.95
N ARG A 30 25.90 6.86 14.79
CA ARG A 30 25.73 7.53 13.50
C ARG A 30 24.60 6.90 12.72
N ILE A 31 23.51 7.65 12.56
CA ILE A 31 22.40 7.25 11.68
C ILE A 31 22.23 8.30 10.57
N SER A 32 21.96 7.83 9.37
CA SER A 32 21.44 8.65 8.26
C SER A 32 19.91 8.71 8.33
N SER A 33 19.30 9.61 7.58
CA SER A 33 17.85 9.63 7.42
C SER A 33 17.35 8.34 6.74
N PHE A 34 16.23 7.81 7.19
CA PHE A 34 15.64 6.59 6.64
C PHE A 34 14.12 6.55 6.77
N ILE A 35 13.51 5.64 6.02
CA ILE A 35 12.09 5.35 6.05
C ILE A 35 11.88 3.92 6.55
N LEU A 36 11.00 3.75 7.53
CA LEU A 36 10.51 2.48 8.04
C LEU A 36 9.23 2.12 7.32
N TRP A 37 9.27 1.11 6.48
CA TRP A 37 8.11 0.61 5.77
C TRP A 37 7.70 -0.76 6.30
N GLY A 38 6.43 -0.96 6.61
CA GLY A 38 5.90 -2.23 7.04
C GLY A 38 4.51 -2.13 7.63
N PRO A 39 3.85 -3.26 7.91
CA PRO A 39 2.49 -3.31 8.42
C PRO A 39 2.30 -2.53 9.71
N PRO A 40 1.04 -2.24 10.12
CA PRO A 40 0.76 -1.61 11.41
C PRO A 40 1.21 -2.51 12.56
N GLY A 41 1.42 -1.91 13.73
CA GLY A 41 1.72 -2.63 14.97
C GLY A 41 3.06 -3.36 15.09
N VAL A 42 3.94 -3.31 14.07
CA VAL A 42 5.26 -3.98 14.08
C VAL A 42 6.37 -3.21 14.80
N GLY A 43 6.03 -2.06 15.42
CA GLY A 43 6.95 -1.32 16.29
C GLY A 43 7.72 -0.17 15.63
N LYS A 44 7.33 0.36 14.45
CA LYS A 44 8.01 1.48 13.76
C LYS A 44 8.28 2.68 14.67
N THR A 45 7.25 3.20 15.31
CA THR A 45 7.35 4.35 16.24
C THR A 45 8.20 4.03 17.47
N THR A 46 8.06 2.81 17.98
CA THR A 46 8.85 2.32 19.13
C THR A 46 10.32 2.25 18.80
N LEU A 47 10.68 1.72 17.62
CA LEU A 47 12.07 1.66 17.17
C LEU A 47 12.69 3.05 17.06
N ALA A 48 11.97 4.02 16.47
CA ALA A 48 12.43 5.39 16.36
C ALA A 48 12.71 6.03 17.75
N GLN A 49 11.85 5.77 18.72
CA GLN A 49 12.03 6.26 20.10
C GLN A 49 13.24 5.62 20.80
N ILE A 50 13.44 4.32 20.63
CA ILE A 50 14.62 3.61 21.18
C ILE A 50 15.91 4.18 20.59
N ILE A 51 15.93 4.43 19.28
CA ILE A 51 17.09 5.00 18.59
C ILE A 51 17.40 6.40 19.15
N ALA A 52 16.41 7.25 19.28
CA ALA A 52 16.59 8.59 19.83
C ALA A 52 17.12 8.57 21.27
N HIS A 53 16.58 7.69 22.10
CA HIS A 53 17.03 7.49 23.47
C HIS A 53 18.47 6.98 23.53
N ARG A 54 18.83 6.00 22.70
CA ARG A 54 20.19 5.44 22.64
C ARG A 54 21.24 6.44 22.20
N LEU A 55 20.85 7.34 21.28
CA LEU A 55 21.73 8.38 20.74
C LEU A 55 21.73 9.68 21.58
N GLU A 56 20.93 9.75 22.65
CA GLU A 56 20.76 10.92 23.51
C GLU A 56 20.45 12.20 22.70
N THR A 57 19.70 12.06 21.60
CA THR A 57 19.38 13.16 20.70
C THR A 57 17.95 13.64 20.91
N PRO A 58 17.66 14.94 20.75
CA PRO A 58 16.30 15.45 20.82
C PRO A 58 15.40 14.76 19.80
N PHE A 59 14.18 14.41 20.21
CA PHE A 59 13.21 13.66 19.40
C PHE A 59 11.95 14.49 19.19
N TYR A 60 11.69 14.88 17.95
CA TYR A 60 10.48 15.57 17.56
C TYR A 60 9.57 14.62 16.79
N THR A 61 8.29 14.62 17.11
CA THR A 61 7.29 13.78 16.45
C THR A 61 6.27 14.65 15.74
N LEU A 62 6.02 14.36 14.49
CA LEU A 62 4.91 14.89 13.71
C LEU A 62 4.03 13.74 13.24
N SER A 63 2.71 13.94 13.33
CA SER A 63 1.74 13.04 12.74
C SER A 63 1.26 13.64 11.42
N ALA A 64 1.42 12.91 10.32
CA ALA A 64 0.98 13.39 9.01
C ALA A 64 -0.54 13.60 8.92
N VAL A 65 -1.30 13.04 9.86
CA VAL A 65 -2.76 13.22 9.95
C VAL A 65 -3.14 14.59 10.50
N THR A 66 -2.36 15.13 11.46
CA THR A 66 -2.71 16.36 12.22
C THR A 66 -1.77 17.51 11.99
N SER A 67 -0.56 17.29 11.46
CA SER A 67 0.48 18.31 11.31
C SER A 67 0.45 18.99 9.94
N GLY A 68 0.56 20.31 9.93
CA GLY A 68 0.63 21.13 8.71
C GLY A 68 2.07 21.52 8.32
N VAL A 69 2.22 22.24 7.20
CA VAL A 69 3.52 22.79 6.75
C VAL A 69 4.16 23.69 7.81
N LYS A 70 3.33 24.41 8.59
CA LYS A 70 3.81 25.26 9.66
C LYS A 70 4.52 24.47 10.75
N ASP A 71 3.93 23.35 11.17
CA ASP A 71 4.52 22.51 12.22
C ASP A 71 5.88 21.94 11.79
N VAL A 72 6.00 21.55 10.51
CA VAL A 72 7.27 21.11 9.94
C VAL A 72 8.33 22.23 10.02
N ARG A 73 7.97 23.45 9.63
CA ARG A 73 8.87 24.61 9.67
C ARG A 73 9.29 24.95 11.08
N ASP A 74 8.37 24.95 12.03
CA ASP A 74 8.62 25.26 13.44
C ASP A 74 9.63 24.27 14.06
N VAL A 75 9.53 22.98 13.72
CA VAL A 75 10.50 21.96 14.16
C VAL A 75 11.87 22.20 13.53
N ILE A 76 11.92 22.49 12.21
CA ILE A 76 13.19 22.79 11.53
C ILE A 76 13.87 24.04 12.12
N GLU A 77 13.11 25.09 12.42
CA GLU A 77 13.65 26.29 13.06
C GLU A 77 14.20 26.00 14.46
N LYS A 78 13.48 25.21 15.26
CA LYS A 78 13.97 24.77 16.59
C LYS A 78 15.26 23.96 16.45
N ALA A 79 15.35 23.07 15.49
CA ALA A 79 16.54 22.29 15.20
C ALA A 79 17.72 23.17 14.78
N GLN A 80 17.49 24.18 13.94
CA GLN A 80 18.51 25.13 13.52
C GLN A 80 19.07 25.94 14.69
N LYS A 81 18.19 26.46 15.57
CA LYS A 81 18.58 27.21 16.78
C LYS A 81 19.42 26.34 17.72
N GLY A 82 19.04 25.07 17.93
CA GLY A 82 19.81 24.14 18.75
C GLY A 82 21.22 23.88 18.25
N ARG A 83 21.44 23.89 16.96
CA ARG A 83 22.75 23.69 16.31
C ARG A 83 23.76 24.78 16.62
N PHE A 84 23.30 26.01 16.83
CA PHE A 84 24.16 27.12 17.27
C PHE A 84 24.82 26.89 18.65
N PHE A 85 24.25 25.98 19.43
CA PHE A 85 24.77 25.59 20.75
C PHE A 85 25.51 24.23 20.74
N ASN A 86 26.04 23.80 19.59
CA ASN A 86 26.73 22.51 19.42
C ASN A 86 25.90 21.25 19.80
N ALA A 87 24.57 21.33 19.77
CA ALA A 87 23.72 20.20 20.01
C ALA A 87 23.75 19.22 18.80
N ALA A 88 23.65 17.94 19.07
CA ALA A 88 23.50 16.91 18.04
C ALA A 88 22.25 17.18 17.16
N SER A 89 22.31 16.81 15.89
CA SER A 89 21.15 16.95 14.99
C SER A 89 19.97 16.15 15.54
N PRO A 90 18.82 16.79 15.80
CA PRO A 90 17.67 16.09 16.37
C PRO A 90 17.09 15.07 15.37
N ILE A 91 16.45 14.06 15.90
CA ILE A 91 15.63 13.13 15.11
C ILE A 91 14.25 13.73 14.93
N LEU A 92 13.83 13.86 13.67
CA LEU A 92 12.45 14.18 13.30
C LEU A 92 11.75 12.91 12.86
N PHE A 93 10.85 12.42 13.69
CA PHE A 93 9.99 11.27 13.38
C PHE A 93 8.67 11.75 12.77
N ILE A 94 8.34 11.22 11.61
CA ILE A 94 7.06 11.48 10.94
C ILE A 94 6.30 10.16 10.79
N ASP A 95 5.20 10.04 11.55
CA ASP A 95 4.31 8.90 11.46
C ASP A 95 3.38 9.06 10.27
N GLU A 96 3.16 7.98 9.53
CA GLU A 96 2.35 7.91 8.32
C GLU A 96 2.75 8.96 7.27
N ILE A 97 4.06 9.05 6.98
CA ILE A 97 4.64 10.07 6.07
C ILE A 97 3.98 10.11 4.68
N HIS A 98 3.37 9.00 4.24
CA HIS A 98 2.61 8.93 2.99
C HIS A 98 1.39 9.86 2.96
N ARG A 99 0.87 10.28 4.12
CA ARG A 99 -0.26 11.23 4.22
C ARG A 99 0.17 12.69 4.10
N PHE A 100 1.46 12.97 4.12
CA PHE A 100 1.95 14.30 3.82
C PHE A 100 1.77 14.62 2.35
N SER A 101 1.21 15.79 2.04
CA SER A 101 1.18 16.33 0.67
C SER A 101 2.61 16.48 0.11
N LYS A 102 2.73 16.51 -1.21
CA LYS A 102 4.03 16.73 -1.87
C LYS A 102 4.73 18.00 -1.38
N SER A 103 3.98 19.08 -1.15
CA SER A 103 4.53 20.35 -0.61
C SER A 103 5.06 20.21 0.81
N GLN A 104 4.42 19.39 1.65
CA GLN A 104 4.92 19.12 3.00
C GLN A 104 6.20 18.29 2.96
N GLN A 105 6.26 17.28 2.12
CA GLN A 105 7.46 16.47 1.91
C GLN A 105 8.61 17.30 1.31
N ASP A 106 8.33 18.19 0.34
CA ASP A 106 9.32 19.11 -0.23
C ASP A 106 9.94 20.03 0.84
N SER A 107 9.14 20.47 1.81
CA SER A 107 9.64 21.34 2.89
C SER A 107 10.68 20.68 3.79
N LEU A 108 10.77 19.34 3.79
CA LEU A 108 11.77 18.57 4.54
C LEU A 108 13.12 18.48 3.82
N LEU A 109 13.14 18.60 2.48
CA LEU A 109 14.34 18.32 1.67
C LEU A 109 15.56 19.11 2.12
N GLY A 110 15.43 20.42 2.28
CA GLY A 110 16.55 21.29 2.66
C GLY A 110 17.10 20.98 4.06
N ALA A 111 16.23 20.56 4.98
CA ALA A 111 16.63 20.22 6.35
C ALA A 111 17.33 18.85 6.42
N VAL A 112 16.86 17.89 5.64
CA VAL A 112 17.47 16.55 5.54
C VAL A 112 18.81 16.62 4.81
N GLU A 113 18.87 17.34 3.68
CA GLU A 113 20.10 17.49 2.89
C GLU A 113 21.25 18.17 3.64
N LYS A 114 20.91 19.23 4.40
CA LYS A 114 21.89 19.96 5.22
C LYS A 114 22.16 19.28 6.57
N GLY A 115 21.55 18.13 6.85
CA GLY A 115 21.68 17.43 8.12
C GLY A 115 21.21 18.27 9.32
N ILE A 116 20.26 19.19 9.14
CA ILE A 116 19.66 19.98 10.23
C ILE A 116 18.84 19.07 11.13
N VAL A 117 18.17 18.09 10.53
CA VAL A 117 17.47 17.01 11.21
C VAL A 117 17.87 15.67 10.60
N THR A 118 17.83 14.61 11.39
CA THR A 118 17.84 13.24 10.90
C THR A 118 16.39 12.77 10.79
N LEU A 119 15.90 12.54 9.57
CA LEU A 119 14.53 12.13 9.34
C LEU A 119 14.37 10.62 9.57
N ILE A 120 13.38 10.23 10.34
CA ILE A 120 12.85 8.88 10.40
C ILE A 120 11.38 8.95 9.99
N GLY A 121 11.09 8.56 8.74
CA GLY A 121 9.72 8.44 8.25
C GLY A 121 9.17 7.03 8.55
N ALA A 122 7.91 6.93 8.96
CA ALA A 122 7.21 5.65 9.08
C ALA A 122 6.02 5.62 8.12
N THR A 123 5.78 4.48 7.49
CA THR A 123 4.66 4.28 6.57
C THR A 123 4.20 2.83 6.52
N THR A 124 2.91 2.62 6.32
CA THR A 124 2.31 1.33 5.99
C THR A 124 2.19 1.12 4.48
N GLU A 125 2.16 2.21 3.71
CA GLU A 125 2.04 2.19 2.26
C GLU A 125 3.40 2.09 1.56
N ASN A 126 3.41 1.63 0.30
CA ASN A 126 4.65 1.50 -0.46
C ASN A 126 5.28 2.88 -0.73
N PRO A 127 6.45 3.17 -0.13
CA PRO A 127 7.05 4.49 -0.22
C PRO A 127 7.47 4.88 -1.65
N SER A 128 7.65 3.92 -2.56
CA SER A 128 7.99 4.20 -3.95
C SER A 128 6.89 4.96 -4.71
N PHE A 129 5.65 4.88 -4.25
CA PHE A 129 4.51 5.58 -4.84
C PHE A 129 4.11 6.84 -4.07
N GLU A 130 4.27 6.80 -2.74
CA GLU A 130 3.71 7.79 -1.83
C GLU A 130 4.73 8.84 -1.37
N VAL A 131 6.01 8.51 -1.37
CA VAL A 131 7.07 9.44 -0.98
C VAL A 131 7.74 10.02 -2.23
N ILE A 132 7.95 11.33 -2.22
CA ILE A 132 8.57 12.00 -3.37
C ILE A 132 9.99 11.50 -3.62
N ARG A 133 10.34 11.32 -4.89
CA ARG A 133 11.66 10.79 -5.30
C ARG A 133 12.85 11.55 -4.72
N PRO A 134 12.86 12.90 -4.64
CA PRO A 134 13.96 13.64 -4.03
C PRO A 134 14.18 13.27 -2.55
N LEU A 135 13.13 12.97 -1.79
CA LEU A 135 13.24 12.56 -0.40
C LEU A 135 13.72 11.11 -0.29
N LEU A 136 13.18 10.20 -1.11
CA LEU A 136 13.64 8.81 -1.18
C LEU A 136 15.11 8.69 -1.51
N SER A 137 15.65 9.52 -2.42
CA SER A 137 17.07 9.47 -2.79
C SER A 137 18.03 9.88 -1.66
N ARG A 138 17.52 10.51 -0.60
CA ARG A 138 18.27 10.96 0.58
C ARG A 138 18.04 10.12 1.82
N CYS A 139 17.15 9.13 1.73
CA CYS A 139 16.78 8.26 2.84
C CYS A 139 17.11 6.80 2.50
N GLN A 140 17.58 6.05 3.47
CA GLN A 140 17.63 4.59 3.37
C GLN A 140 16.23 4.03 3.59
N LEU A 141 15.92 2.88 3.00
CA LEU A 141 14.64 2.20 3.19
C LEU A 141 14.87 0.93 4.01
N TYR A 142 14.18 0.82 5.14
CA TYR A 142 14.16 -0.39 5.95
C TYR A 142 12.76 -0.98 5.97
N VAL A 143 12.67 -2.26 5.62
CA VAL A 143 11.41 -3.00 5.57
C VAL A 143 11.23 -3.77 6.88
N LEU A 144 10.17 -3.44 7.61
CA LEU A 144 9.74 -4.20 8.78
C LEU A 144 8.73 -5.26 8.35
N LYS A 145 8.87 -6.45 8.90
CA LYS A 145 7.98 -7.59 8.66
C LYS A 145 6.93 -7.71 9.76
N SER A 146 5.82 -8.36 9.47
CA SER A 146 4.89 -8.82 10.51
C SER A 146 5.64 -9.63 11.57
N LEU A 147 5.20 -9.53 12.83
CA LEU A 147 5.79 -10.32 13.90
C LEU A 147 5.45 -11.80 13.70
N GLU A 148 6.44 -12.64 13.88
CA GLU A 148 6.28 -14.09 13.80
C GLU A 148 5.64 -14.64 15.09
N LYS A 149 5.18 -15.89 15.03
CA LYS A 149 4.53 -16.55 16.17
C LYS A 149 5.35 -16.47 17.45
N ASP A 150 6.64 -16.72 17.37
CA ASP A 150 7.54 -16.73 18.54
C ASP A 150 7.72 -15.31 19.11
N ASP A 151 7.76 -14.29 18.26
CA ASP A 151 7.82 -12.89 18.68
C ASP A 151 6.55 -12.49 19.44
N LEU A 152 5.37 -12.89 18.92
CA LEU A 152 4.08 -12.63 19.55
C LEU A 152 3.93 -13.36 20.90
N LEU A 153 4.38 -14.61 20.99
CA LEU A 153 4.40 -15.36 22.25
C LEU A 153 5.32 -14.70 23.28
N GLN A 154 6.51 -14.30 22.86
CA GLN A 154 7.43 -13.56 23.73
C GLN A 154 6.81 -12.24 24.22
N LEU A 155 6.07 -11.54 23.36
CA LEU A 155 5.37 -10.30 23.70
C LEU A 155 4.25 -10.55 24.73
N LEU A 156 3.45 -11.63 24.58
CA LEU A 156 2.42 -12.03 25.52
C LEU A 156 3.02 -12.34 26.91
N HIS A 157 4.05 -13.18 26.96
CA HIS A 157 4.71 -13.52 28.22
C HIS A 157 5.29 -12.28 28.92
N ARG A 158 5.91 -11.39 28.14
CA ARG A 158 6.42 -10.13 28.68
C ARG A 158 5.30 -9.25 29.21
N ALA A 159 4.17 -9.16 28.50
CA ALA A 159 3.01 -8.38 28.95
C ALA A 159 2.51 -8.85 30.32
N ILE A 160 2.27 -10.14 30.45
CA ILE A 160 1.75 -10.73 31.68
C ILE A 160 2.72 -10.57 32.86
N THR A 161 4.03 -10.63 32.61
CA THR A 161 5.04 -10.60 33.69
C THR A 161 5.49 -9.20 34.06
N THR A 162 5.42 -8.21 33.16
CA THR A 162 6.04 -6.88 33.39
C THR A 162 5.06 -5.72 33.36
N ASP A 163 3.86 -5.91 32.81
CA ASP A 163 2.89 -4.82 32.80
C ASP A 163 2.36 -4.52 34.20
N VAL A 164 2.12 -3.25 34.49
CA VAL A 164 1.77 -2.78 35.85
C VAL A 164 0.44 -3.37 36.34
N LEU A 165 -0.54 -3.53 35.44
CA LEU A 165 -1.86 -4.06 35.77
C LEU A 165 -1.92 -5.58 35.69
N LEU A 166 -1.32 -6.16 34.64
CA LEU A 166 -1.41 -7.60 34.36
C LEU A 166 -0.59 -8.44 35.34
N LYS A 167 0.58 -7.96 35.78
CA LYS A 167 1.47 -8.69 36.71
C LYS A 167 0.88 -8.93 38.09
N GLU A 168 -0.13 -8.14 38.49
CA GLU A 168 -0.81 -8.29 39.78
C GLU A 168 -1.87 -9.39 39.78
N ARG A 169 -2.16 -9.92 38.60
CA ARG A 169 -3.15 -10.99 38.39
C ARG A 169 -2.46 -12.29 38.00
N LYS A 170 -3.00 -13.40 38.44
CA LYS A 170 -2.54 -14.71 37.99
C LYS A 170 -3.20 -15.01 36.64
N ILE A 171 -2.42 -14.90 35.58
CA ILE A 171 -2.88 -15.12 34.20
C ILE A 171 -2.13 -16.34 33.65
N GLU A 172 -2.88 -17.38 33.27
CA GLU A 172 -2.35 -18.59 32.64
C GLU A 172 -2.75 -18.61 31.15
N LEU A 173 -1.79 -18.72 30.27
CA LEU A 173 -2.00 -18.89 28.81
C LEU A 173 -2.12 -20.40 28.51
N GLN A 174 -3.30 -20.96 28.61
CA GLN A 174 -3.54 -22.37 28.29
C GLN A 174 -3.57 -22.58 26.77
N GLN A 175 -4.19 -21.66 26.03
CA GLN A 175 -4.23 -21.65 24.57
C GLN A 175 -3.96 -20.23 24.07
N THR A 176 -3.23 -20.14 22.95
CA THR A 176 -2.82 -18.86 22.36
C THR A 176 -3.20 -18.74 20.89
N GLY A 177 -3.79 -19.78 20.29
CA GLY A 177 -4.11 -19.84 18.87
C GLY A 177 -5.03 -18.72 18.41
N ALA A 178 -6.09 -18.45 19.18
CA ALA A 178 -7.02 -17.36 18.86
C ALA A 178 -6.37 -15.98 19.02
N LEU A 179 -5.61 -15.74 20.11
CA LEU A 179 -4.86 -14.48 20.30
C LEU A 179 -3.94 -14.19 19.13
N LEU A 180 -3.15 -15.17 18.71
CA LEU A 180 -2.21 -15.04 17.60
C LEU A 180 -2.93 -14.84 16.27
N ARG A 181 -3.96 -15.62 15.99
CA ARG A 181 -4.78 -15.51 14.80
C ARG A 181 -5.42 -14.14 14.65
N PHE A 182 -6.06 -13.63 15.71
CA PHE A 182 -6.75 -12.36 15.68
C PHE A 182 -5.80 -11.14 15.72
N SER A 183 -4.58 -11.29 16.19
CA SER A 183 -3.57 -10.23 16.13
C SER A 183 -3.03 -9.99 14.73
N GLY A 184 -3.00 -11.01 13.87
CA GLY A 184 -2.48 -10.91 12.50
C GLY A 184 -1.03 -10.40 12.42
N GLY A 185 -0.19 -10.66 13.43
CA GLY A 185 1.19 -10.16 13.48
C GLY A 185 1.35 -8.72 14.01
N ASP A 186 0.26 -8.09 14.46
CA ASP A 186 0.24 -6.75 15.06
C ASP A 186 0.34 -6.84 16.58
N ALA A 187 1.45 -6.30 17.15
CA ALA A 187 1.71 -6.30 18.58
C ALA A 187 0.68 -5.48 19.38
N ARG A 188 0.23 -4.34 18.84
CA ARG A 188 -0.73 -3.47 19.52
C ARG A 188 -2.07 -4.18 19.64
N LYS A 189 -2.51 -4.81 18.55
CA LYS A 189 -3.73 -5.58 18.49
C LYS A 189 -3.70 -6.78 19.44
N LEU A 190 -2.58 -7.52 19.45
CA LEU A 190 -2.37 -8.63 20.36
C LEU A 190 -2.56 -8.21 21.82
N LEU A 191 -1.94 -7.11 22.21
CA LEU A 191 -2.00 -6.60 23.58
C LEU A 191 -3.39 -6.06 23.93
N ASN A 192 -4.05 -5.39 23.00
CA ASN A 192 -5.43 -4.92 23.19
C ASN A 192 -6.42 -6.10 23.39
N ILE A 193 -6.25 -7.18 22.62
CA ILE A 193 -7.08 -8.39 22.78
C ILE A 193 -6.79 -9.02 24.14
N LEU A 194 -5.53 -9.13 24.55
CA LEU A 194 -5.15 -9.65 25.86
C LEU A 194 -5.80 -8.84 27.00
N GLU A 195 -5.69 -7.52 26.92
CA GLU A 195 -6.29 -6.59 27.89
C GLU A 195 -7.80 -6.76 27.97
N LEU A 196 -8.50 -6.77 26.83
CA LEU A 196 -9.94 -6.97 26.74
C LEU A 196 -10.38 -8.29 27.39
N VAL A 197 -9.67 -9.39 27.14
CA VAL A 197 -10.00 -10.71 27.69
C VAL A 197 -9.77 -10.73 29.19
N VAL A 198 -8.66 -10.14 29.67
CA VAL A 198 -8.32 -10.12 31.10
C VAL A 198 -9.24 -9.19 31.91
N GLU A 199 -9.60 -8.02 31.37
CA GLU A 199 -10.48 -7.05 32.06
C GLU A 199 -11.93 -7.58 32.21
N ALA A 200 -12.37 -8.43 31.30
CA ALA A 200 -13.71 -9.01 31.36
C ALA A 200 -13.87 -10.07 32.45
N GLU A 201 -12.80 -10.52 33.07
CA GLU A 201 -12.79 -11.55 34.12
C GLU A 201 -12.43 -10.97 35.48
N SER A 202 -12.99 -11.53 36.56
CA SER A 202 -12.63 -11.18 37.92
C SER A 202 -11.77 -12.31 38.55
N GLY A 203 -10.62 -11.95 39.14
CA GLY A 203 -9.71 -12.90 39.79
C GLY A 203 -8.67 -13.53 38.87
N ASP A 204 -8.32 -14.80 39.11
CA ASP A 204 -7.38 -15.56 38.30
C ASP A 204 -7.98 -15.85 36.92
N VAL A 205 -7.18 -15.75 35.85
CA VAL A 205 -7.65 -15.90 34.47
C VAL A 205 -6.89 -17.02 33.76
N VAL A 206 -7.63 -17.99 33.21
CA VAL A 206 -7.09 -19.03 32.33
C VAL A 206 -7.57 -18.72 30.91
N ILE A 207 -6.65 -18.28 30.05
CA ILE A 207 -6.95 -17.86 28.68
C ILE A 207 -7.01 -19.10 27.77
N THR A 208 -8.19 -19.31 27.17
CA THR A 208 -8.46 -20.35 26.16
C THR A 208 -8.87 -19.70 24.84
N ASP A 209 -8.74 -20.42 23.73
CA ASP A 209 -9.16 -19.94 22.43
C ASP A 209 -10.66 -19.64 22.36
N GLU A 210 -11.48 -20.44 23.04
CA GLU A 210 -12.95 -20.25 23.15
C GLU A 210 -13.29 -18.95 23.87
N MET A 211 -12.60 -18.66 24.99
CA MET A 211 -12.77 -17.41 25.72
C MET A 211 -12.45 -16.20 24.85
N VAL A 212 -11.32 -16.22 24.14
CA VAL A 212 -10.90 -15.13 23.24
C VAL A 212 -11.95 -14.90 22.15
N VAL A 213 -12.39 -15.97 21.48
CA VAL A 213 -13.43 -15.89 20.42
C VAL A 213 -14.75 -15.33 20.98
N SER A 214 -15.21 -15.83 22.12
CA SER A 214 -16.46 -15.35 22.75
C SER A 214 -16.40 -13.87 23.09
N ARG A 215 -15.27 -13.38 23.63
CA ARG A 215 -15.11 -11.98 24.02
C ARG A 215 -15.02 -11.05 22.80
N LEU A 216 -14.36 -11.49 21.74
CA LEU A 216 -14.30 -10.73 20.50
C LEU A 216 -15.66 -10.66 19.79
N GLN A 217 -16.46 -11.72 19.82
CA GLN A 217 -17.82 -11.72 19.26
C GLN A 217 -18.79 -10.80 20.03
N GLN A 218 -18.60 -10.66 21.34
CA GLN A 218 -19.39 -9.74 22.17
C GLN A 218 -19.00 -8.27 22.00
N ASN A 219 -17.84 -8.00 21.41
CA ASN A 219 -17.34 -6.65 21.17
C ASN A 219 -16.90 -6.46 19.70
N PRO A 220 -17.86 -6.31 18.77
CA PRO A 220 -17.59 -6.21 17.32
C PRO A 220 -16.67 -5.04 16.94
N LEU A 221 -16.58 -3.99 17.77
CA LEU A 221 -15.70 -2.83 17.55
C LEU A 221 -14.21 -3.15 17.78
N ALA A 222 -13.90 -4.23 18.50
CA ALA A 222 -12.54 -4.75 18.62
C ALA A 222 -12.11 -5.60 17.39
N TYR A 223 -13.06 -5.89 16.50
CA TYR A 223 -12.89 -6.75 15.34
C TYR A 223 -12.44 -5.94 14.14
N ASP A 224 -11.16 -5.89 13.99
CA ASP A 224 -10.31 -5.82 12.81
C ASP A 224 -10.68 -4.91 11.61
N LYS A 225 -10.27 -3.65 11.67
CA LYS A 225 -10.19 -2.80 10.46
C LYS A 225 -8.94 -3.03 9.60
N ASP A 226 -7.88 -3.69 10.12
CA ASP A 226 -6.55 -3.76 9.48
C ASP A 226 -5.85 -5.14 9.53
N GLY A 227 -6.57 -6.25 9.77
CA GLY A 227 -5.97 -7.58 9.94
C GLY A 227 -6.11 -8.54 8.77
N GLU A 228 -5.54 -9.73 8.91
CA GLU A 228 -5.48 -10.79 7.88
C GLU A 228 -6.89 -11.21 7.38
N MET A 229 -7.91 -11.20 8.25
CA MET A 229 -9.31 -11.45 7.86
C MET A 229 -9.89 -10.38 6.94
N HIS A 230 -9.47 -9.13 7.07
CA HIS A 230 -9.83 -8.05 6.16
C HIS A 230 -9.35 -8.36 4.74
N TYR A 231 -8.07 -8.75 4.58
CA TYR A 231 -7.50 -9.15 3.29
C TYR A 231 -8.15 -10.41 2.73
N ASP A 232 -8.51 -11.37 3.59
CA ASP A 232 -9.18 -12.60 3.18
C ASP A 232 -10.60 -12.34 2.66
N ILE A 233 -11.39 -11.51 3.35
CA ILE A 233 -12.74 -11.15 2.94
C ILE A 233 -12.72 -10.39 1.61
N ILE A 234 -11.82 -9.41 1.46
CA ILE A 234 -11.64 -8.68 0.21
C ILE A 234 -11.20 -9.60 -0.92
N SER A 235 -10.27 -10.49 -0.64
CA SER A 235 -9.80 -11.48 -1.62
C SER A 235 -10.94 -12.41 -2.05
N ALA A 236 -11.77 -12.84 -1.11
CA ALA A 236 -12.96 -13.65 -1.39
C ALA A 236 -13.99 -12.86 -2.22
N PHE A 237 -14.23 -11.59 -1.88
CA PHE A 237 -15.11 -10.69 -2.62
C PHE A 237 -14.68 -10.55 -4.08
N ILE A 238 -13.41 -10.17 -4.32
CA ILE A 238 -12.86 -10.02 -5.68
C ILE A 238 -12.91 -11.35 -6.45
N LYS A 239 -12.53 -12.46 -5.81
CA LYS A 239 -12.56 -13.78 -6.44
C LYS A 239 -13.96 -14.24 -6.77
N SER A 240 -14.97 -13.90 -5.99
CA SER A 240 -16.37 -14.19 -6.28
C SER A 240 -16.86 -13.41 -7.50
N ILE A 241 -16.52 -12.12 -7.61
CA ILE A 241 -16.81 -11.30 -8.81
C ILE A 241 -16.12 -11.91 -10.04
N ARG A 242 -14.83 -12.22 -9.95
CA ARG A 242 -14.03 -12.84 -11.00
C ARG A 242 -14.58 -14.21 -11.42
N GLY A 243 -15.02 -15.00 -10.44
CA GLY A 243 -15.63 -16.31 -10.63
C GLY A 243 -17.07 -16.29 -11.10
N SER A 244 -17.66 -15.09 -11.27
CA SER A 244 -19.07 -14.92 -11.71
C SER A 244 -20.11 -15.52 -10.76
N ASP A 245 -19.86 -15.41 -9.45
CA ASP A 245 -20.80 -15.78 -8.38
C ASP A 245 -21.34 -14.51 -7.68
N PRO A 246 -22.51 -13.99 -8.11
CA PRO A 246 -23.09 -12.78 -7.54
C PRO A 246 -23.56 -12.97 -6.10
N ASP A 247 -24.00 -14.17 -5.73
CA ASP A 247 -24.50 -14.45 -4.37
C ASP A 247 -23.34 -14.46 -3.37
N ALA A 248 -22.26 -15.14 -3.70
CA ALA A 248 -21.04 -15.11 -2.88
C ALA A 248 -20.45 -13.69 -2.80
N ALA A 249 -20.43 -12.95 -3.92
CA ALA A 249 -19.95 -11.56 -3.93
C ALA A 249 -20.79 -10.65 -3.02
N LEU A 250 -22.12 -10.75 -3.06
CA LEU A 250 -23.01 -10.01 -2.15
C LEU A 250 -22.82 -10.42 -0.68
N TYR A 251 -22.61 -11.71 -0.40
CA TYR A 251 -22.32 -12.17 0.95
C TYR A 251 -21.03 -11.54 1.50
N TRP A 252 -19.95 -11.54 0.73
CA TRP A 252 -18.70 -10.93 1.15
C TRP A 252 -18.77 -9.41 1.24
N LEU A 253 -19.55 -8.75 0.36
CA LEU A 253 -19.88 -7.34 0.48
C LEU A 253 -20.59 -7.04 1.80
N ALA A 254 -21.64 -7.80 2.14
CA ALA A 254 -22.37 -7.65 3.40
C ALA A 254 -21.45 -7.84 4.62
N ARG A 255 -20.54 -8.82 4.58
CA ARG A 255 -19.55 -9.01 5.65
C ARG A 255 -18.59 -7.84 5.82
N MET A 256 -18.18 -7.18 4.74
CA MET A 256 -17.38 -5.96 4.80
C MET A 256 -18.17 -4.80 5.42
N ILE A 257 -19.44 -4.64 5.04
CA ILE A 257 -20.33 -3.60 5.57
C ILE A 257 -20.55 -3.77 7.07
N GLU A 258 -20.94 -4.98 7.52
CA GLU A 258 -21.13 -5.31 8.93
C GLU A 258 -19.81 -5.20 9.74
N GLY A 259 -18.67 -5.46 9.12
CA GLY A 259 -17.35 -5.25 9.70
C GLY A 259 -16.94 -3.77 9.78
N GLY A 260 -17.75 -2.83 9.30
CA GLY A 260 -17.48 -1.40 9.33
C GLY A 260 -16.40 -0.94 8.36
N GLU A 261 -16.24 -1.66 7.24
CA GLU A 261 -15.29 -1.31 6.20
C GLU A 261 -15.57 0.08 5.62
N ASP A 262 -14.51 0.79 5.20
CA ASP A 262 -14.64 2.06 4.48
C ASP A 262 -15.36 1.84 3.14
N PRO A 263 -16.52 2.50 2.93
CA PRO A 263 -17.28 2.35 1.69
C PRO A 263 -16.48 2.75 0.45
N GLN A 264 -15.56 3.70 0.58
CA GLN A 264 -14.66 4.12 -0.50
C GLN A 264 -13.64 3.03 -0.85
N PHE A 265 -13.18 2.31 0.17
CA PHE A 265 -12.27 1.20 -0.04
C PHE A 265 -12.95 0.08 -0.87
N ILE A 266 -14.17 -0.29 -0.51
CA ILE A 266 -14.96 -1.28 -1.27
C ILE A 266 -15.17 -0.80 -2.71
N ALA A 267 -15.59 0.47 -2.89
CA ALA A 267 -15.83 1.06 -4.20
C ALA A 267 -14.55 1.07 -5.07
N ARG A 268 -13.37 1.38 -4.50
CA ARG A 268 -12.08 1.28 -5.22
C ARG A 268 -11.82 -0.14 -5.73
N ARG A 269 -12.15 -1.17 -4.96
CA ARG A 269 -11.98 -2.56 -5.41
C ARG A 269 -12.89 -2.92 -6.56
N LEU A 270 -14.12 -2.40 -6.58
CA LEU A 270 -15.02 -2.58 -7.73
C LEU A 270 -14.47 -1.90 -8.99
N VAL A 271 -13.93 -0.68 -8.90
CA VAL A 271 -13.29 0.02 -10.03
C VAL A 271 -12.11 -0.77 -10.58
N ILE A 272 -11.26 -1.33 -9.71
CA ILE A 272 -10.13 -2.17 -10.12
C ILE A 272 -10.63 -3.43 -10.83
N SER A 273 -11.57 -4.16 -10.22
CA SER A 273 -12.12 -5.41 -10.77
C SER A 273 -12.85 -5.18 -12.10
N ALA A 274 -13.53 -4.03 -12.26
CA ALA A 274 -14.15 -3.64 -13.52
C ALA A 274 -13.14 -3.53 -14.68
N SER A 275 -11.92 -3.07 -14.40
CA SER A 275 -10.86 -2.93 -15.41
C SER A 275 -10.02 -4.19 -15.57
N GLU A 276 -9.72 -4.87 -14.45
CA GLU A 276 -8.85 -6.05 -14.41
C GLU A 276 -9.56 -7.31 -14.92
N ASP A 277 -10.80 -7.56 -14.44
CA ASP A 277 -11.49 -8.82 -14.65
C ASP A 277 -12.54 -8.76 -15.78
N ILE A 278 -13.18 -7.60 -15.97
CA ILE A 278 -14.22 -7.41 -17.01
C ILE A 278 -13.62 -6.73 -18.25
N GLY A 279 -12.90 -5.64 -18.07
CA GLY A 279 -12.15 -4.96 -19.10
C GLY A 279 -12.91 -4.75 -20.41
N LEU A 280 -12.31 -5.17 -21.52
CA LEU A 280 -12.85 -4.99 -22.87
C LEU A 280 -14.05 -5.90 -23.18
N ALA A 281 -14.33 -6.91 -22.35
CA ALA A 281 -15.53 -7.74 -22.55
C ALA A 281 -16.83 -6.95 -22.31
N ASN A 282 -16.79 -5.97 -21.40
CA ASN A 282 -17.90 -5.05 -21.16
C ASN A 282 -17.39 -3.67 -20.65
N PRO A 283 -17.05 -2.72 -21.53
CA PRO A 283 -16.52 -1.40 -21.13
C PRO A 283 -17.44 -0.60 -20.19
N ASN A 284 -18.75 -0.86 -20.17
CA ASN A 284 -19.69 -0.21 -19.26
C ASN A 284 -19.43 -0.58 -17.79
N ALA A 285 -18.74 -1.65 -17.52
CA ALA A 285 -18.40 -2.08 -16.17
C ALA A 285 -17.60 -1.01 -15.40
N LEU A 286 -16.60 -0.42 -16.04
CA LEU A 286 -15.82 0.66 -15.45
C LEU A 286 -16.66 1.94 -15.23
N LEU A 287 -17.56 2.27 -16.15
CA LEU A 287 -18.44 3.43 -16.01
C LEU A 287 -19.38 3.26 -14.82
N LEU A 288 -20.00 2.08 -14.67
CA LEU A 288 -20.88 1.79 -13.55
C LEU A 288 -20.13 1.77 -12.21
N ALA A 289 -18.96 1.16 -12.17
CA ALA A 289 -18.14 1.11 -10.95
C ALA A 289 -17.70 2.52 -10.50
N ASN A 290 -17.34 3.41 -11.43
CA ASN A 290 -17.05 4.81 -11.12
C ASN A 290 -18.31 5.57 -10.67
N ALA A 291 -19.45 5.36 -11.31
CA ALA A 291 -20.71 5.97 -10.87
C ALA A 291 -21.10 5.51 -9.44
N ALA A 292 -20.92 4.24 -9.14
CA ALA A 292 -21.13 3.70 -7.77
C ALA A 292 -20.14 4.33 -6.77
N PHE A 293 -18.86 4.49 -7.13
CA PHE A 293 -17.86 5.18 -6.30
C PHE A 293 -18.31 6.61 -5.98
N ASP A 294 -18.69 7.40 -7.01
CA ASP A 294 -19.13 8.77 -6.85
C ASP A 294 -20.42 8.88 -6.02
N ALA A 295 -21.35 7.94 -6.19
CA ALA A 295 -22.59 7.87 -5.40
C ALA A 295 -22.26 7.64 -3.92
N VAL A 296 -21.40 6.67 -3.62
CA VAL A 296 -20.97 6.36 -2.24
C VAL A 296 -20.30 7.56 -1.58
N MET A 297 -19.46 8.29 -2.31
CA MET A 297 -18.82 9.51 -1.81
C MET A 297 -19.83 10.62 -1.42
N LYS A 298 -20.98 10.68 -2.09
CA LYS A 298 -22.02 11.69 -1.85
C LYS A 298 -22.99 11.29 -0.75
N ILE A 299 -23.34 10.02 -0.66
CA ILE A 299 -24.42 9.56 0.23
C ILE A 299 -23.91 8.85 1.51
N GLY A 300 -22.75 8.21 1.47
CA GLY A 300 -22.18 7.48 2.61
C GLY A 300 -23.03 6.29 3.09
N TRP A 301 -22.78 5.85 4.34
CA TRP A 301 -23.60 4.82 5.00
C TRP A 301 -24.86 5.43 5.63
N PRO A 302 -25.98 4.69 5.72
CA PRO A 302 -26.15 3.29 5.33
C PRO A 302 -26.58 3.07 3.87
N GLU A 303 -26.99 4.10 3.13
CA GLU A 303 -27.56 3.99 1.78
C GLU A 303 -26.49 3.62 0.73
N GLY A 304 -25.23 3.91 0.97
CA GLY A 304 -24.11 3.54 0.09
C GLY A 304 -24.01 2.05 -0.23
N ARG A 305 -24.64 1.18 0.59
CA ARG A 305 -24.73 -0.25 0.29
C ARG A 305 -25.49 -0.57 -1.01
N ILE A 306 -26.43 0.29 -1.40
CA ILE A 306 -27.31 0.05 -2.56
C ILE A 306 -26.50 0.14 -3.87
N PRO A 307 -25.83 1.28 -4.20
CA PRO A 307 -25.00 1.36 -5.40
C PRO A 307 -23.82 0.39 -5.39
N LEU A 308 -23.27 0.04 -4.20
CA LEU A 308 -22.24 -0.99 -4.11
C LEU A 308 -22.77 -2.38 -4.47
N ALA A 309 -23.97 -2.73 -4.02
CA ALA A 309 -24.60 -4.01 -4.36
C ALA A 309 -24.93 -4.08 -5.86
N GLU A 310 -25.50 -3.01 -6.45
CA GLU A 310 -25.78 -2.92 -7.89
C GLU A 310 -24.51 -3.14 -8.72
N ALA A 311 -23.43 -2.42 -8.41
CA ALA A 311 -22.16 -2.58 -9.10
C ALA A 311 -21.58 -4.00 -8.91
N THR A 312 -21.65 -4.55 -7.71
CA THR A 312 -21.19 -5.92 -7.40
C THR A 312 -21.87 -6.96 -8.28
N VAL A 313 -23.22 -6.93 -8.34
CA VAL A 313 -23.99 -7.87 -9.17
C VAL A 313 -23.68 -7.68 -10.64
N TYR A 314 -23.64 -6.43 -11.11
CA TYR A 314 -23.32 -6.13 -12.50
C TYR A 314 -21.94 -6.67 -12.90
N LEU A 315 -20.92 -6.47 -12.09
CA LEU A 315 -19.58 -6.96 -12.35
C LEU A 315 -19.51 -8.49 -12.30
N ALA A 316 -20.15 -9.11 -11.30
CA ALA A 316 -20.18 -10.56 -11.16
C ALA A 316 -20.86 -11.24 -12.36
N THR A 317 -21.93 -10.65 -12.90
CA THR A 317 -22.68 -11.20 -14.03
C THR A 317 -22.16 -10.80 -15.41
N SER A 318 -21.22 -9.84 -15.50
CA SER A 318 -20.60 -9.41 -16.75
C SER A 318 -19.66 -10.50 -17.32
N PRO A 319 -19.53 -10.61 -18.66
CA PRO A 319 -18.47 -11.41 -19.26
C PRO A 319 -17.09 -10.92 -18.81
N LYS A 320 -16.12 -11.82 -18.76
CA LYS A 320 -14.78 -11.55 -18.21
C LYS A 320 -13.75 -11.43 -19.31
N SER A 321 -12.83 -10.48 -19.16
CA SER A 321 -11.59 -10.40 -19.92
C SER A 321 -10.54 -9.58 -19.17
N ASN A 322 -9.34 -10.12 -19.09
CA ASN A 322 -8.17 -9.43 -18.57
C ASN A 322 -7.15 -9.11 -19.67
N SER A 323 -7.55 -9.10 -20.93
CA SER A 323 -6.65 -8.93 -22.09
C SER A 323 -5.85 -7.61 -22.02
N ALA A 324 -6.48 -6.52 -21.60
CA ALA A 324 -5.82 -5.23 -21.45
C ALA A 324 -4.81 -5.22 -20.29
N TYR A 325 -5.15 -5.87 -19.18
CA TYR A 325 -4.26 -6.04 -18.02
C TYR A 325 -3.02 -6.86 -18.40
N LEU A 326 -3.19 -8.01 -19.04
CA LEU A 326 -2.08 -8.83 -19.55
C LEU A 326 -1.23 -8.08 -20.58
N GLY A 327 -1.87 -7.28 -21.43
CA GLY A 327 -1.20 -6.47 -22.44
C GLY A 327 -0.26 -5.42 -21.85
N VAL A 328 -0.70 -4.69 -20.80
CA VAL A 328 0.16 -3.71 -20.14
C VAL A 328 1.27 -4.38 -19.36
N ASP A 329 1.04 -5.53 -18.72
CA ASP A 329 2.09 -6.28 -18.02
C ASP A 329 3.15 -6.83 -18.97
N ALA A 330 2.75 -7.33 -20.13
CA ALA A 330 3.65 -7.73 -21.20
C ALA A 330 4.49 -6.53 -21.69
N ALA A 331 3.86 -5.38 -21.88
CA ALA A 331 4.56 -4.15 -22.29
C ALA A 331 5.57 -3.68 -21.23
N LEU A 332 5.20 -3.68 -19.95
CA LEU A 332 6.11 -3.34 -18.84
C LEU A 332 7.31 -4.31 -18.76
N SER A 333 7.04 -5.60 -18.94
CA SER A 333 8.10 -6.61 -18.98
C SER A 333 9.06 -6.38 -20.14
N LEU A 334 8.54 -6.11 -21.34
CA LEU A 334 9.34 -5.82 -22.54
C LEU A 334 10.20 -4.58 -22.33
N VAL A 335 9.65 -3.49 -21.81
CA VAL A 335 10.38 -2.26 -21.50
C VAL A 335 11.53 -2.52 -20.51
N ARG A 336 11.29 -3.32 -19.45
CA ARG A 336 12.35 -3.68 -18.49
C ARG A 336 13.47 -4.50 -19.12
N GLN A 337 13.16 -5.35 -20.10
CA GLN A 337 14.15 -6.17 -20.80
C GLN A 337 14.96 -5.40 -21.84
N THR A 338 14.31 -4.48 -22.54
CA THR A 338 14.93 -3.77 -23.69
C THR A 338 15.49 -2.38 -23.33
N GLY A 339 15.14 -1.84 -22.17
CA GLY A 339 15.56 -0.50 -21.76
C GLY A 339 14.96 0.62 -22.61
N ASN A 340 15.60 1.77 -22.63
CA ASN A 340 15.17 2.95 -23.37
C ASN A 340 15.44 2.80 -24.88
N GLN A 341 14.44 2.33 -25.62
CA GLN A 341 14.50 2.28 -27.07
C GLN A 341 14.15 3.64 -27.70
N PRO A 342 14.82 4.04 -28.81
CA PRO A 342 14.52 5.31 -29.46
C PRO A 342 13.12 5.30 -30.09
N VAL A 343 12.44 6.43 -29.98
CA VAL A 343 11.14 6.62 -30.68
C VAL A 343 11.43 6.76 -32.19
N PRO A 344 10.70 6.08 -33.10
CA PRO A 344 10.88 6.25 -34.56
C PRO A 344 10.73 7.70 -35.00
N LEU A 345 11.60 8.15 -35.90
CA LEU A 345 11.64 9.55 -36.37
C LEU A 345 10.32 10.06 -36.93
N PRO A 346 9.54 9.27 -37.73
CA PRO A 346 8.28 9.76 -38.30
C PRO A 346 7.25 10.18 -37.24
N ILE A 347 7.22 9.51 -36.09
CA ILE A 347 6.21 9.79 -35.04
C ILE A 347 6.71 10.76 -33.96
N ARG A 348 7.91 11.33 -34.12
CA ARG A 348 8.40 12.41 -33.24
C ARG A 348 7.84 13.76 -33.69
N ASN A 349 7.45 14.59 -32.74
CA ASN A 349 7.05 15.97 -33.03
C ASN A 349 8.27 16.82 -33.43
N ALA A 350 8.10 17.70 -34.41
CA ALA A 350 9.14 18.61 -34.93
C ALA A 350 8.75 20.10 -34.78
N PRO A 351 8.60 20.64 -33.55
CA PRO A 351 8.17 22.02 -33.34
C PRO A 351 9.23 23.07 -33.74
N THR A 352 10.50 22.68 -33.84
CA THR A 352 11.60 23.59 -34.20
C THR A 352 12.21 23.24 -35.55
N LYS A 353 12.84 24.24 -36.18
CA LYS A 353 13.56 24.02 -37.45
C LYS A 353 14.66 22.96 -37.31
N LEU A 354 15.45 23.01 -36.23
CA LEU A 354 16.47 22.03 -35.95
C LEU A 354 15.92 20.59 -35.90
N MET A 355 14.75 20.38 -35.28
CA MET A 355 14.14 19.04 -35.21
C MET A 355 13.71 18.57 -36.61
N LYS A 356 13.20 19.46 -37.46
CA LYS A 356 12.92 19.15 -38.88
C LYS A 356 14.18 18.78 -39.64
N ASP A 357 15.22 19.55 -39.46
CA ASP A 357 16.53 19.29 -40.12
C ASP A 357 17.15 17.96 -39.66
N LEU A 358 16.80 17.47 -38.45
CA LEU A 358 17.15 16.15 -37.92
C LEU A 358 16.19 15.01 -38.36
N GLY A 359 15.27 15.27 -39.27
CA GLY A 359 14.35 14.25 -39.81
C GLY A 359 13.19 13.90 -38.92
N TYR A 360 12.89 14.71 -37.87
CA TYR A 360 11.70 14.45 -37.02
C TYR A 360 10.43 14.73 -37.81
N HIS A 361 9.45 13.84 -37.70
CA HIS A 361 8.16 13.89 -38.40
C HIS A 361 8.25 13.62 -39.93
N ASP A 362 9.43 13.31 -40.41
CA ASP A 362 9.61 13.00 -41.84
C ASP A 362 8.98 11.65 -42.18
N GLY A 363 8.15 11.65 -43.24
CA GLY A 363 7.43 10.46 -43.67
C GLY A 363 6.24 10.05 -42.79
N TYR A 364 5.84 10.86 -41.81
CA TYR A 364 4.62 10.58 -41.02
C TYR A 364 3.37 10.64 -41.92
N LYS A 365 2.58 9.57 -41.82
CA LYS A 365 1.29 9.47 -42.53
C LYS A 365 0.18 9.74 -41.53
N TYR A 366 -0.58 10.86 -41.73
CA TYR A 366 -1.71 11.17 -40.85
C TYR A 366 -2.90 10.25 -41.16
N PRO A 367 -3.35 9.39 -40.24
CA PRO A 367 -4.33 8.36 -40.56
C PRO A 367 -5.68 8.89 -41.08
N HIS A 368 -6.08 10.10 -40.65
CA HIS A 368 -7.33 10.70 -41.11
C HIS A 368 -7.34 11.14 -42.58
N ASP A 369 -6.18 11.21 -43.23
CA ASP A 369 -6.07 11.50 -44.66
C ASP A 369 -6.31 10.23 -45.52
N PHE A 370 -6.52 9.07 -44.89
CA PHE A 370 -6.64 7.78 -45.56
C PHE A 370 -8.04 7.16 -45.36
N PRO A 371 -8.50 6.32 -46.32
CA PRO A 371 -9.79 5.63 -46.19
C PRO A 371 -9.86 4.80 -44.90
N GLY A 372 -11.00 4.94 -44.21
CA GLY A 372 -11.21 4.24 -42.92
C GLY A 372 -10.38 4.79 -41.78
N ASN A 373 -9.75 5.96 -41.92
CA ASN A 373 -8.87 6.62 -40.96
C ASN A 373 -7.72 5.68 -40.53
N PHE A 374 -7.19 4.89 -41.46
CA PHE A 374 -6.13 3.93 -41.20
C PHE A 374 -5.09 3.92 -42.33
N THR A 375 -3.82 3.85 -41.94
CA THR A 375 -2.72 3.55 -42.86
C THR A 375 -1.64 2.78 -42.09
N GLN A 376 -1.03 1.83 -42.76
CA GLN A 376 0.08 1.08 -42.17
C GLN A 376 1.32 1.96 -42.08
N GLN A 377 1.82 2.12 -40.88
CA GLN A 377 3.13 2.73 -40.58
C GLN A 377 3.68 2.13 -39.30
N GLN A 378 4.97 2.34 -39.08
CA GLN A 378 5.66 1.81 -37.90
C GLN A 378 5.47 2.74 -36.71
N TYR A 379 5.01 2.18 -35.60
CA TYR A 379 4.85 2.88 -34.31
C TYR A 379 5.79 2.37 -33.23
N LEU A 380 6.23 1.12 -33.32
CA LEU A 380 7.19 0.55 -32.38
C LEU A 380 8.63 0.88 -32.80
N PRO A 381 9.58 0.96 -31.84
CA PRO A 381 11.01 1.02 -32.16
C PRO A 381 11.45 -0.09 -33.11
N ASP A 382 12.49 0.16 -33.91
CA ASP A 382 12.98 -0.76 -34.96
C ASP A 382 13.27 -2.17 -34.40
N SER A 383 13.85 -2.23 -33.21
CA SER A 383 14.16 -3.50 -32.51
C SER A 383 12.94 -4.28 -32.04
N LEU A 384 11.76 -3.64 -32.04
CA LEU A 384 10.51 -4.20 -31.50
C LEU A 384 9.42 -4.34 -32.57
N VAL A 385 9.76 -4.12 -33.84
CA VAL A 385 8.82 -4.31 -34.96
C VAL A 385 8.29 -5.74 -34.96
N GLY A 386 6.96 -5.88 -35.11
CA GLY A 386 6.29 -7.18 -35.11
C GLY A 386 5.89 -7.69 -33.72
N GLN A 387 6.32 -7.06 -32.63
CA GLN A 387 5.86 -7.47 -31.30
C GLN A 387 4.35 -7.27 -31.15
N ARG A 388 3.69 -8.29 -30.59
CA ARG A 388 2.27 -8.27 -30.23
C ARG A 388 2.16 -8.34 -28.71
N LEU A 389 1.53 -7.35 -28.11
CA LEU A 389 1.40 -7.21 -26.66
C LEU A 389 -0.03 -7.45 -26.18
N TRP A 390 -1.00 -7.06 -27.01
CA TRP A 390 -2.41 -7.30 -26.73
C TRP A 390 -2.92 -8.51 -27.49
N HIS A 391 -3.52 -9.45 -26.75
CA HIS A 391 -4.16 -10.65 -27.29
C HIS A 391 -5.62 -10.64 -26.86
N ALA A 392 -6.53 -10.57 -27.84
CA ALA A 392 -7.96 -10.61 -27.58
C ALA A 392 -8.38 -11.93 -26.93
N GLN A 393 -9.32 -11.87 -26.00
CA GLN A 393 -9.93 -13.06 -25.40
C GLN A 393 -11.27 -13.39 -26.06
N HIS A 394 -11.82 -14.55 -25.70
CA HIS A 394 -13.02 -15.11 -26.33
C HIS A 394 -14.32 -14.46 -25.85
N SER A 395 -14.42 -13.14 -25.93
CA SER A 395 -15.66 -12.40 -25.71
C SER A 395 -16.19 -11.83 -27.03
N PRO A 396 -17.52 -11.76 -27.24
CA PRO A 396 -18.08 -11.21 -28.48
C PRO A 396 -17.64 -9.76 -28.75
N ALA A 397 -17.38 -8.97 -27.69
CA ALA A 397 -16.91 -7.60 -27.82
C ALA A 397 -15.46 -7.56 -28.34
N GLU A 398 -14.58 -8.39 -27.78
CA GLU A 398 -13.18 -8.42 -28.18
C GLU A 398 -12.98 -9.10 -29.54
N GLN A 399 -13.83 -10.06 -29.89
CA GLN A 399 -13.79 -10.68 -31.22
C GLN A 399 -13.93 -9.63 -32.33
N LYS A 400 -14.86 -8.66 -32.17
CA LYS A 400 -15.02 -7.54 -33.11
C LYS A 400 -13.77 -6.64 -33.17
N LEU A 401 -13.12 -6.40 -32.05
CA LEU A 401 -11.88 -5.63 -32.01
C LEU A 401 -10.74 -6.40 -32.70
N TYR A 402 -10.64 -7.70 -32.45
CA TYR A 402 -9.64 -8.57 -33.05
C TYR A 402 -9.80 -8.62 -34.58
N GLU A 403 -11.02 -8.85 -35.09
CA GLU A 403 -11.31 -8.87 -36.54
C GLU A 403 -10.93 -7.54 -37.21
N ARG A 404 -11.19 -6.40 -36.54
CA ARG A 404 -10.74 -5.10 -37.03
C ARG A 404 -9.21 -5.00 -37.08
N MET A 405 -8.51 -5.43 -36.02
CA MET A 405 -7.05 -5.39 -35.98
C MET A 405 -6.43 -6.34 -37.02
N LEU A 406 -7.04 -7.50 -37.22
CA LEU A 406 -6.63 -8.42 -38.27
C LEU A 406 -6.79 -7.82 -39.68
N SER A 407 -7.90 -7.10 -39.93
CA SER A 407 -8.11 -6.40 -41.21
C SER A 407 -7.11 -5.25 -41.44
N TYR A 408 -6.62 -4.59 -40.39
CA TYR A 408 -5.68 -3.48 -40.46
C TYR A 408 -4.23 -3.95 -40.56
N TRP A 409 -3.81 -4.91 -39.74
CA TRP A 409 -2.43 -5.30 -39.51
C TRP A 409 -2.07 -6.68 -40.08
N GLY A 410 -3.05 -7.42 -40.63
CA GLY A 410 -2.81 -8.70 -41.26
C GLY A 410 -2.03 -9.69 -40.43
N ASP A 411 -0.89 -10.15 -40.93
CA ASP A 411 -0.10 -11.21 -40.31
C ASP A 411 0.35 -10.94 -38.87
N ARG A 412 0.45 -9.67 -38.49
CA ARG A 412 0.79 -9.32 -37.10
C ARG A 412 -0.23 -9.80 -36.08
N TYR A 413 -1.49 -9.96 -36.51
CA TYR A 413 -2.60 -10.39 -35.65
C TYR A 413 -3.12 -11.78 -36.01
N LYS A 414 -2.50 -12.50 -36.94
CA LYS A 414 -2.74 -13.94 -37.13
C LYS A 414 -2.13 -14.72 -35.97
N ASP A 415 -2.91 -15.62 -35.37
CA ASP A 415 -2.46 -16.57 -34.35
C ASP A 415 -1.66 -17.70 -34.97
#